data_30412a3127a6247280a8e989c977838c
#
_entry.id   30412a3127a6247280a8e989c977838c
#
_cell.length_a   1.000
_cell.length_b   1.000
_cell.length_c   1.000
_cell.angle_alpha   90.00
_cell.angle_beta   90.00
_cell.angle_gamma   90.00
#
_symmetry.space_group_name_H-M   'P 1'
#
loop_
_entity.id
_entity.type
_entity.pdbx_description
1 polymer ?
#
loop_
_entity_poly.entity_id
_entity_poly.type
_entity_poly.pdbx_seq_one_letter_code
_entity_poly.pdbx_strand_id
1 'polypeptide(L)'
;MTVRVGVLGATGAVGQRLIQLIDPHPDFELTAVTASESSAGKSYREAAKWRVEAPIPDDVAEMTVDATTPEAVPKNVDLVFSSLPSSVGAEVEPAFCRAGYIVSSNSSNGRLDPDIPLTIPEVNADHLDLIEIQRDERGWDGALLKNPNCSTITMVPPLAALDDAFGLTDVRVSTLQAVSGAGYSGVTSMEIIDNAIPHIGGEEQKMETESRKLLGTFDGAEVDRHGMDVAASCNRIATLDGHLENVWADTADDVTVAAAEDAMEAATGIDLPSSPERLIRVFEEPDRPQPRLDRNIENGMGVAVGGFRETTDGVQFNCLAHNTMRGAAGASVLNGELLLEDGYL
;
A
#
# COMPACT_ATOMS: atom_id res chain seq x y z
N MET A 1 4.31 -16.61 18.49
CA MET A 1 4.39 -17.79 17.57
C MET A 1 4.93 -17.23 16.27
N THR A 2 5.94 -17.85 15.66
CA THR A 2 6.50 -17.29 14.41
C THR A 2 5.64 -17.76 13.24
N VAL A 3 5.10 -16.83 12.46
CA VAL A 3 4.29 -17.08 11.26
C VAL A 3 5.24 -17.34 10.09
N ARG A 4 5.05 -18.40 9.36
CA ARG A 4 5.83 -18.71 8.15
C ARG A 4 5.22 -18.03 6.96
N VAL A 5 6.04 -17.26 6.26
CA VAL A 5 5.56 -16.44 5.16
C VAL A 5 6.27 -16.78 3.84
N GLY A 6 5.54 -16.55 2.74
CA GLY A 6 6.06 -16.64 1.38
C GLY A 6 5.95 -15.31 0.63
N VAL A 7 6.83 -15.08 -0.34
CA VAL A 7 6.76 -13.89 -1.22
C VAL A 7 6.54 -14.33 -2.67
N LEU A 8 5.40 -13.94 -3.23
CA LEU A 8 5.08 -14.14 -4.64
C LEU A 8 5.59 -12.95 -5.47
N GLY A 9 6.36 -13.24 -6.52
CA GLY A 9 7.03 -12.20 -7.32
C GLY A 9 8.28 -11.63 -6.62
N ALA A 10 8.97 -12.45 -5.84
CA ALA A 10 10.10 -12.09 -4.98
C ALA A 10 11.26 -11.36 -5.68
N THR A 11 11.45 -11.54 -6.98
CA THR A 11 12.54 -10.91 -7.76
C THR A 11 12.22 -9.49 -8.23
N GLY A 12 10.96 -9.04 -8.09
CA GLY A 12 10.49 -7.70 -8.45
C GLY A 12 10.87 -6.62 -7.45
N ALA A 13 10.60 -5.35 -7.78
CA ALA A 13 10.95 -4.20 -6.93
C ALA A 13 10.29 -4.28 -5.54
N VAL A 14 8.99 -4.53 -5.49
CA VAL A 14 8.24 -4.67 -4.23
C VAL A 14 8.61 -5.98 -3.51
N GLY A 15 8.80 -7.08 -4.25
CA GLY A 15 9.21 -8.36 -3.68
C GLY A 15 10.56 -8.30 -2.94
N GLN A 16 11.52 -7.56 -3.47
CA GLN A 16 12.82 -7.33 -2.80
C GLN A 16 12.67 -6.47 -1.54
N ARG A 17 11.77 -5.47 -1.55
CA ARG A 17 11.46 -4.68 -0.34
C ARG A 17 10.73 -5.52 0.72
N LEU A 18 9.82 -6.40 0.32
CA LEU A 18 9.17 -7.35 1.23
C LEU A 18 10.21 -8.24 1.93
N ILE A 19 11.14 -8.82 1.19
CA ILE A 19 12.23 -9.62 1.77
C ILE A 19 13.05 -8.81 2.76
N GLN A 20 13.42 -7.58 2.42
CA GLN A 20 14.16 -6.68 3.31
C GLN A 20 13.44 -6.41 4.63
N LEU A 21 12.11 -6.32 4.60
CA LEU A 21 11.29 -6.06 5.79
C LEU A 21 11.02 -7.32 6.60
N ILE A 22 10.84 -8.46 5.95
CA ILE A 22 10.54 -9.74 6.60
C ILE A 22 11.77 -10.33 7.30
N ASP A 23 12.97 -10.19 6.72
CA ASP A 23 14.20 -10.79 7.25
C ASP A 23 14.47 -10.44 8.74
N PRO A 24 14.36 -9.16 9.17
CA PRO A 24 14.52 -8.78 10.57
C PRO A 24 13.21 -8.84 11.38
N HIS A 25 12.09 -9.29 10.82
CA HIS A 25 10.77 -9.15 11.46
C HIS A 25 10.62 -10.07 12.68
N PRO A 26 10.09 -9.57 13.82
CA PRO A 26 10.01 -10.37 15.03
C PRO A 26 9.06 -11.57 14.94
N ASP A 27 8.00 -11.48 14.14
CA ASP A 27 6.90 -12.44 14.09
C ASP A 27 6.84 -13.24 12.78
N PHE A 28 7.54 -12.80 11.72
CA PHE A 28 7.52 -13.45 10.41
C PHE A 28 8.85 -14.15 10.08
N GLU A 29 8.74 -15.35 9.52
CA GLU A 29 9.86 -16.14 9.02
C GLU A 29 9.68 -16.38 7.51
N LEU A 30 10.59 -15.85 6.67
CA LEU A 30 10.55 -16.09 5.24
C LEU A 30 10.95 -17.53 4.92
N THR A 31 10.02 -18.30 4.38
CA THR A 31 10.22 -19.72 4.09
C THR A 31 10.01 -20.10 2.62
N ALA A 32 9.43 -19.21 1.81
CA ALA A 32 9.23 -19.43 0.38
C ALA A 32 9.41 -18.15 -0.42
N VAL A 33 10.10 -18.24 -1.55
CA VAL A 33 10.24 -17.16 -2.54
C VAL A 33 9.88 -17.71 -3.91
N THR A 34 8.93 -17.05 -4.59
CA THR A 34 8.50 -17.48 -5.92
C THR A 34 8.72 -16.40 -6.97
N ALA A 35 8.89 -16.82 -8.22
CA ALA A 35 8.99 -15.91 -9.36
C ALA A 35 8.51 -16.59 -10.64
N SER A 36 8.70 -15.90 -11.79
CA SER A 36 8.34 -16.45 -13.11
C SER A 36 9.09 -17.77 -13.40
N GLU A 37 8.52 -18.56 -14.30
CA GLU A 37 9.11 -19.84 -14.77
C GLU A 37 10.58 -19.74 -15.17
N SER A 38 11.01 -18.59 -15.73
CA SER A 38 12.40 -18.36 -16.13
C SER A 38 13.38 -18.28 -14.95
N SER A 39 12.87 -18.05 -13.73
CA SER A 39 13.63 -17.95 -12.48
C SER A 39 13.51 -19.20 -11.63
N ALA A 40 12.47 -20.00 -11.80
CA ALA A 40 12.22 -21.19 -11.01
C ALA A 40 13.37 -22.20 -11.09
N GLY A 41 13.70 -22.81 -9.95
CA GLY A 41 14.79 -23.80 -9.79
C GLY A 41 16.19 -23.20 -9.63
N LYS A 42 16.33 -21.86 -9.72
CA LYS A 42 17.61 -21.16 -9.45
C LYS A 42 17.70 -20.77 -7.98
N SER A 43 18.94 -20.53 -7.49
CA SER A 43 19.09 -19.81 -6.22
C SER A 43 18.53 -18.39 -6.36
N TYR A 44 18.06 -17.80 -5.26
CA TYR A 44 17.53 -16.44 -5.29
C TYR A 44 18.59 -15.43 -5.76
N ARG A 45 19.85 -15.61 -5.37
CA ARG A 45 21.01 -14.83 -5.82
C ARG A 45 21.19 -14.86 -7.35
N GLU A 46 20.95 -15.99 -7.97
CA GLU A 46 21.06 -16.12 -9.44
C GLU A 46 19.83 -15.57 -10.18
N ALA A 47 18.65 -15.68 -9.55
CA ALA A 47 17.37 -15.26 -10.15
C ALA A 47 17.12 -13.77 -10.04
N ALA A 48 17.49 -13.16 -8.90
CA ALA A 48 17.18 -11.76 -8.60
C ALA A 48 18.34 -10.83 -8.98
N LYS A 49 18.00 -9.74 -9.69
CA LYS A 49 18.88 -8.58 -9.77
C LYS A 49 18.59 -7.71 -8.55
N TRP A 50 19.28 -7.98 -7.43
CA TRP A 50 19.08 -7.26 -6.20
C TRP A 50 19.43 -5.77 -6.35
N ARG A 51 18.50 -4.89 -5.96
CA ARG A 51 18.63 -3.43 -6.16
C ARG A 51 18.18 -2.61 -4.96
N VAL A 52 17.95 -3.28 -3.84
CA VAL A 52 17.72 -2.63 -2.55
C VAL A 52 19.07 -2.20 -1.97
N GLU A 53 19.10 -1.08 -1.26
CA GLU A 53 20.35 -0.49 -0.73
C GLU A 53 21.05 -1.39 0.30
N ALA A 54 20.27 -2.19 1.07
CA ALA A 54 20.81 -3.18 2.00
C ALA A 54 21.38 -4.40 1.25
N PRO A 55 22.38 -5.12 1.81
CA PRO A 55 22.82 -6.39 1.25
C PRO A 55 21.67 -7.40 1.20
N ILE A 56 21.72 -8.31 0.23
CA ILE A 56 20.83 -9.46 0.22
C ILE A 56 21.12 -10.35 1.45
N PRO A 57 20.11 -10.75 2.25
CA PRO A 57 20.32 -11.64 3.38
C PRO A 57 20.93 -12.98 2.93
N ASP A 58 21.91 -13.50 3.67
CA ASP A 58 22.66 -14.68 3.24
C ASP A 58 21.78 -15.92 3.12
N ASP A 59 20.87 -16.14 4.06
CA ASP A 59 19.93 -17.27 4.05
C ASP A 59 18.98 -17.18 2.85
N VAL A 60 18.47 -16.00 2.55
CA VAL A 60 17.59 -15.76 1.40
C VAL A 60 18.33 -15.94 0.07
N ALA A 61 19.58 -15.52 0.01
CA ALA A 61 20.39 -15.62 -1.21
C ALA A 61 20.53 -17.07 -1.72
N GLU A 62 20.55 -18.04 -0.80
CA GLU A 62 20.69 -19.48 -1.11
C GLU A 62 19.34 -20.19 -1.23
N MET A 63 18.21 -19.53 -0.94
CA MET A 63 16.88 -20.13 -1.15
C MET A 63 16.65 -20.47 -2.62
N THR A 64 16.05 -21.63 -2.88
CA THR A 64 15.57 -21.97 -4.22
C THR A 64 14.33 -21.14 -4.55
N VAL A 65 14.30 -20.52 -5.71
CA VAL A 65 13.11 -19.83 -6.22
C VAL A 65 12.14 -20.87 -6.77
N ASP A 66 10.94 -20.90 -6.22
CA ASP A 66 9.88 -21.79 -6.67
C ASP A 66 9.03 -21.19 -7.79
N ALA A 67 8.27 -22.03 -8.48
CA ALA A 67 7.24 -21.58 -9.39
C ALA A 67 6.11 -20.90 -8.60
N THR A 68 5.46 -19.88 -9.20
CA THR A 68 4.37 -19.15 -8.53
C THR A 68 3.05 -19.93 -8.66
N THR A 69 2.99 -21.10 -8.03
CA THR A 69 1.79 -21.96 -7.96
C THR A 69 1.59 -22.49 -6.54
N PRO A 70 0.34 -22.77 -6.11
CA PRO A 70 0.07 -23.27 -4.75
C PRO A 70 0.73 -24.59 -4.42
N GLU A 71 0.99 -25.43 -5.43
CA GLU A 71 1.63 -26.74 -5.27
C GLU A 71 3.13 -26.65 -4.99
N ALA A 72 3.76 -25.55 -5.46
CA ALA A 72 5.19 -25.31 -5.29
C ALA A 72 5.53 -24.70 -3.93
N VAL A 73 4.59 -23.99 -3.31
CA VAL A 73 4.78 -23.37 -1.99
C VAL A 73 4.52 -24.38 -0.88
N PRO A 74 5.38 -24.49 0.16
CA PRO A 74 5.19 -25.41 1.27
C PRO A 74 3.85 -25.20 1.99
N LYS A 75 3.14 -26.29 2.31
CA LYS A 75 1.82 -26.26 2.95
C LYS A 75 1.79 -25.71 4.38
N ASN A 76 2.94 -25.51 4.97
CA ASN A 76 3.11 -24.90 6.29
C ASN A 76 3.47 -23.40 6.20
N VAL A 77 3.29 -22.77 5.07
CA VAL A 77 3.26 -21.31 4.91
C VAL A 77 1.88 -20.84 5.28
N ASP A 78 1.80 -19.93 6.22
CA ASP A 78 0.54 -19.41 6.78
C ASP A 78 0.02 -18.21 5.97
N LEU A 79 0.95 -17.34 5.53
CA LEU A 79 0.68 -16.09 4.81
C LEU A 79 1.57 -15.97 3.58
N VAL A 80 1.04 -15.51 2.45
CA VAL A 80 1.83 -15.12 1.29
C VAL A 80 1.65 -13.64 0.96
N PHE A 81 2.76 -12.94 0.82
CA PHE A 81 2.79 -11.56 0.34
C PHE A 81 2.91 -11.54 -1.19
N SER A 82 1.91 -11.00 -1.86
CA SER A 82 1.89 -10.94 -3.33
C SER A 82 2.34 -9.58 -3.86
N SER A 83 3.37 -9.60 -4.70
CA SER A 83 3.86 -8.46 -5.49
C SER A 83 3.78 -8.73 -7.00
N LEU A 84 2.79 -9.51 -7.39
CA LEU A 84 2.56 -9.91 -8.78
C LEU A 84 2.00 -8.73 -9.61
N PRO A 85 2.33 -8.65 -10.90
CA PRO A 85 1.59 -7.79 -11.82
C PRO A 85 0.10 -8.15 -11.81
N SER A 86 -0.79 -7.15 -11.92
CA SER A 86 -2.24 -7.36 -11.80
C SER A 86 -2.79 -8.40 -12.80
N SER A 87 -2.22 -8.46 -14.01
CA SER A 87 -2.62 -9.46 -15.01
C SER A 87 -2.31 -10.90 -14.59
N VAL A 88 -1.27 -11.12 -13.79
CA VAL A 88 -0.89 -12.44 -13.25
C VAL A 88 -1.64 -12.71 -11.95
N GLY A 89 -1.70 -11.72 -11.07
CA GLY A 89 -2.38 -11.81 -9.77
C GLY A 89 -3.85 -12.18 -9.89
N ALA A 90 -4.53 -11.73 -10.94
CA ALA A 90 -5.94 -12.03 -11.19
C ALA A 90 -6.28 -13.53 -11.23
N GLU A 91 -5.35 -14.36 -11.70
CA GLU A 91 -5.52 -15.82 -11.77
C GLU A 91 -4.84 -16.54 -10.60
N VAL A 92 -3.65 -16.07 -10.23
CA VAL A 92 -2.79 -16.76 -9.26
C VAL A 92 -3.31 -16.58 -7.82
N GLU A 93 -3.66 -15.36 -7.40
CA GLU A 93 -4.06 -15.09 -6.03
C GLU A 93 -5.32 -15.87 -5.60
N PRO A 94 -6.41 -15.92 -6.41
CA PRO A 94 -7.54 -16.77 -6.09
C PRO A 94 -7.20 -18.28 -6.05
N ALA A 95 -6.20 -18.74 -6.80
CA ALA A 95 -5.75 -20.12 -6.73
C ALA A 95 -5.07 -20.42 -5.39
N PHE A 96 -4.26 -19.49 -4.87
CA PHE A 96 -3.68 -19.61 -3.53
C PHE A 96 -4.75 -19.61 -2.45
N CYS A 97 -5.75 -18.71 -2.52
CA CYS A 97 -6.85 -18.67 -1.56
C CYS A 97 -7.67 -19.97 -1.53
N ARG A 98 -7.98 -20.54 -2.71
CA ARG A 98 -8.63 -21.86 -2.79
C ARG A 98 -7.80 -22.99 -2.21
N ALA A 99 -6.47 -22.86 -2.23
CA ALA A 99 -5.55 -23.84 -1.67
C ALA A 99 -5.31 -23.68 -0.16
N GLY A 100 -5.99 -22.70 0.48
CA GLY A 100 -5.97 -22.46 1.92
C GLY A 100 -4.94 -21.42 2.38
N TYR A 101 -4.25 -20.73 1.46
CA TYR A 101 -3.32 -19.67 1.84
C TYR A 101 -4.05 -18.35 2.07
N ILE A 102 -3.60 -17.58 3.06
CA ILE A 102 -3.97 -16.17 3.19
C ILE A 102 -3.01 -15.33 2.33
N VAL A 103 -3.55 -14.40 1.55
CA VAL A 103 -2.80 -13.58 0.59
C VAL A 103 -2.95 -12.10 0.92
N SER A 104 -1.86 -11.43 1.33
CA SER A 104 -1.77 -9.97 1.39
C SER A 104 -1.17 -9.45 0.07
N SER A 105 -1.95 -8.69 -0.71
CA SER A 105 -1.64 -8.41 -2.11
C SER A 105 -1.53 -6.93 -2.46
N ASN A 106 -0.52 -6.60 -3.27
CA ASN A 106 -0.32 -5.28 -3.88
C ASN A 106 -0.97 -5.12 -5.27
N SER A 107 -1.44 -6.22 -5.87
CA SER A 107 -2.03 -6.15 -7.21
C SER A 107 -3.39 -5.42 -7.20
N SER A 108 -3.74 -4.75 -8.30
CA SER A 108 -4.95 -3.90 -8.34
C SER A 108 -6.24 -4.66 -8.60
N ASN A 109 -6.18 -5.90 -9.12
CA ASN A 109 -7.38 -6.70 -9.36
C ASN A 109 -8.09 -7.07 -8.06
N GLY A 110 -9.42 -6.99 -8.06
CA GLY A 110 -10.25 -7.33 -6.91
C GLY A 110 -10.33 -6.29 -5.80
N ARG A 111 -9.60 -5.17 -5.86
CA ARG A 111 -9.65 -4.12 -4.82
C ARG A 111 -11.05 -3.56 -4.58
N LEU A 112 -11.86 -3.50 -5.61
CA LEU A 112 -13.23 -2.96 -5.56
C LEU A 112 -14.29 -4.05 -5.44
N ASP A 113 -13.92 -5.32 -5.38
CA ASP A 113 -14.88 -6.41 -5.12
C ASP A 113 -15.50 -6.22 -3.73
N PRO A 114 -16.81 -6.43 -3.57
CA PRO A 114 -17.50 -6.12 -2.32
C PRO A 114 -17.03 -6.97 -1.13
N ASP A 115 -16.62 -8.20 -1.39
CA ASP A 115 -16.19 -9.19 -0.40
C ASP A 115 -14.67 -9.21 -0.14
N ILE A 116 -13.89 -8.37 -0.83
CA ILE A 116 -12.42 -8.29 -0.63
C ILE A 116 -12.07 -7.07 0.21
N PRO A 117 -11.46 -7.24 1.40
CA PRO A 117 -10.98 -6.11 2.18
C PRO A 117 -9.90 -5.35 1.42
N LEU A 118 -10.04 -4.04 1.37
CA LEU A 118 -9.04 -3.07 0.93
C LEU A 118 -8.66 -2.25 2.15
N THR A 119 -7.43 -2.41 2.67
CA THR A 119 -7.15 -2.01 4.04
C THR A 119 -5.94 -1.10 4.18
N ILE A 120 -6.11 -0.06 4.97
CA ILE A 120 -5.07 0.73 5.63
C ILE A 120 -5.31 0.53 7.13
N PRO A 121 -4.51 -0.29 7.83
CA PRO A 121 -4.79 -0.70 9.21
C PRO A 121 -5.14 0.43 10.16
N GLU A 122 -4.52 1.59 10.01
CA GLU A 122 -4.75 2.76 10.87
C GLU A 122 -6.03 3.53 10.52
N VAL A 123 -6.73 3.17 9.43
CA VAL A 123 -7.92 3.87 8.95
C VAL A 123 -9.17 3.01 9.02
N ASN A 124 -9.10 1.76 8.56
CA ASN A 124 -10.26 0.91 8.35
C ASN A 124 -9.97 -0.57 8.65
N ALA A 125 -9.37 -0.85 9.82
CA ALA A 125 -9.04 -2.22 10.24
C ALA A 125 -10.29 -3.12 10.29
N ASP A 126 -11.46 -2.58 10.61
CA ASP A 126 -12.75 -3.27 10.65
C ASP A 126 -13.20 -3.87 9.31
N HIS A 127 -12.68 -3.36 8.18
CA HIS A 127 -12.93 -3.97 6.88
C HIS A 127 -12.33 -5.38 6.76
N LEU A 128 -11.45 -5.79 7.67
CA LEU A 128 -10.89 -7.14 7.71
C LEU A 128 -11.97 -8.20 7.94
N ASP A 129 -13.07 -7.85 8.60
CA ASP A 129 -14.22 -8.74 8.82
C ASP A 129 -14.88 -9.22 7.53
N LEU A 130 -14.64 -8.55 6.38
CA LEU A 130 -15.03 -9.05 5.06
C LEU A 130 -14.41 -10.42 4.72
N ILE A 131 -13.34 -10.85 5.40
CA ILE A 131 -12.70 -12.16 5.17
C ILE A 131 -13.68 -13.30 5.40
N GLU A 132 -14.51 -13.23 6.44
CA GLU A 132 -15.49 -14.27 6.73
C GLU A 132 -16.57 -14.34 5.64
N ILE A 133 -17.04 -13.18 5.17
CA ILE A 133 -17.99 -13.07 4.06
C ILE A 133 -17.37 -13.63 2.77
N GLN A 134 -16.13 -13.26 2.49
CA GLN A 134 -15.37 -13.73 1.33
C GLN A 134 -15.23 -15.27 1.32
N ARG A 135 -14.89 -15.87 2.46
CA ARG A 135 -14.77 -17.33 2.61
C ARG A 135 -16.07 -18.03 2.30
N ASP A 136 -17.18 -17.52 2.85
CA ASP A 136 -18.52 -18.08 2.64
C ASP A 136 -18.97 -17.95 1.18
N GLU A 137 -18.82 -16.77 0.57
CA GLU A 137 -19.29 -16.50 -0.79
C GLU A 137 -18.44 -17.19 -1.87
N ARG A 138 -17.11 -17.23 -1.68
CA ARG A 138 -16.18 -17.79 -2.67
C ARG A 138 -15.85 -19.27 -2.42
N GLY A 139 -16.21 -19.81 -1.26
CA GLY A 139 -15.86 -21.18 -0.85
C GLY A 139 -14.34 -21.36 -0.76
N TRP A 140 -13.62 -20.38 -0.23
CA TRP A 140 -12.19 -20.42 -0.03
C TRP A 140 -11.84 -20.84 1.40
N ASP A 141 -10.85 -21.73 1.55
CA ASP A 141 -10.27 -22.06 2.85
C ASP A 141 -9.27 -20.97 3.31
N GLY A 142 -8.68 -20.25 2.37
CA GLY A 142 -7.81 -19.09 2.60
C GLY A 142 -8.55 -17.77 2.54
N ALA A 143 -7.80 -16.68 2.31
CA ALA A 143 -8.36 -15.33 2.16
C ALA A 143 -7.49 -14.42 1.29
N LEU A 144 -8.08 -13.38 0.71
CA LEU A 144 -7.41 -12.34 -0.06
C LEU A 144 -7.66 -10.98 0.57
N LEU A 145 -6.59 -10.33 0.98
CA LEU A 145 -6.56 -8.96 1.48
C LEU A 145 -5.77 -8.08 0.51
N LYS A 146 -6.23 -6.87 0.24
CA LYS A 146 -5.61 -5.95 -0.72
C LYS A 146 -5.05 -4.70 -0.05
N ASN A 147 -3.83 -4.34 -0.47
CA ASN A 147 -3.31 -2.99 -0.30
C ASN A 147 -3.90 -2.05 -1.34
N PRO A 148 -4.18 -0.79 -1.00
CA PRO A 148 -4.59 0.21 -1.96
C PRO A 148 -3.45 0.62 -2.92
N ASN A 149 -3.80 1.42 -3.90
CA ASN A 149 -2.84 2.07 -4.78
C ASN A 149 -1.90 2.98 -4.00
N CYS A 150 -0.63 3.08 -4.43
CA CYS A 150 0.40 3.83 -3.71
C CYS A 150 0.12 5.33 -3.57
N SER A 151 -0.58 5.95 -4.51
CA SER A 151 -1.05 7.33 -4.36
C SER A 151 -2.29 7.39 -3.47
N THR A 152 -3.23 6.47 -3.61
CA THR A 152 -4.41 6.42 -2.74
C THR A 152 -4.02 6.33 -1.26
N ILE A 153 -3.09 5.45 -0.90
CA ILE A 153 -2.64 5.31 0.51
C ILE A 153 -1.86 6.54 1.01
N THR A 154 -1.31 7.36 0.12
CA THR A 154 -0.64 8.61 0.48
C THR A 154 -1.65 9.67 0.94
N MET A 155 -2.77 9.82 0.22
CA MET A 155 -3.77 10.85 0.55
C MET A 155 -4.82 10.41 1.57
N VAL A 156 -5.12 9.13 1.69
CA VAL A 156 -6.23 8.65 2.53
C VAL A 156 -6.03 8.91 4.03
N PRO A 157 -4.86 8.70 4.67
CA PRO A 157 -4.71 9.01 6.09
C PRO A 157 -5.00 10.48 6.45
N PRO A 158 -4.46 11.51 5.75
CA PRO A 158 -4.85 12.89 6.03
C PRO A 158 -6.31 13.20 5.69
N LEU A 159 -6.91 12.55 4.69
CA LEU A 159 -8.33 12.69 4.39
C LEU A 159 -9.20 12.06 5.48
N ALA A 160 -8.82 10.89 6.03
CA ALA A 160 -9.53 10.27 7.15
C ALA A 160 -9.57 11.20 8.37
N ALA A 161 -8.45 11.82 8.71
CA ALA A 161 -8.40 12.76 9.83
C ALA A 161 -9.30 14.00 9.62
N LEU A 162 -9.42 14.49 8.39
CA LEU A 162 -10.34 15.58 8.05
C LEU A 162 -11.79 15.13 8.04
N ASP A 163 -12.07 13.93 7.53
CA ASP A 163 -13.42 13.38 7.47
C ASP A 163 -14.00 13.18 8.87
N ASP A 164 -13.23 12.56 9.75
CA ASP A 164 -13.61 12.33 11.15
C ASP A 164 -13.92 13.64 11.90
N ALA A 165 -13.19 14.71 11.59
CA ALA A 165 -13.30 15.98 12.30
C ALA A 165 -14.34 16.94 11.69
N PHE A 166 -14.48 16.97 10.36
CA PHE A 166 -15.22 18.01 9.64
C PHE A 166 -16.15 17.49 8.54
N GLY A 167 -16.11 16.18 8.23
CA GLY A 167 -16.85 15.56 7.13
C GLY A 167 -16.35 16.01 5.75
N LEU A 168 -15.95 15.07 4.90
CA LEU A 168 -15.49 15.36 3.53
C LEU A 168 -16.67 15.38 2.55
N THR A 169 -16.63 16.35 1.62
CA THR A 169 -17.65 16.47 0.56
C THR A 169 -17.08 16.35 -0.84
N ASP A 170 -15.92 16.95 -1.09
CA ASP A 170 -15.24 16.95 -2.40
C ASP A 170 -13.71 16.94 -2.21
N VAL A 171 -13.01 16.17 -3.04
CA VAL A 171 -11.55 16.08 -3.03
C VAL A 171 -11.01 16.23 -4.44
N ARG A 172 -10.09 17.16 -4.62
CA ARG A 172 -9.31 17.29 -5.86
C ARG A 172 -7.86 17.06 -5.55
N VAL A 173 -7.20 16.23 -6.35
CA VAL A 173 -5.81 15.88 -6.15
C VAL A 173 -5.02 15.94 -7.45
N SER A 174 -3.84 16.55 -7.39
CA SER A 174 -2.84 16.47 -8.47
C SER A 174 -1.57 15.84 -7.93
N THR A 175 -1.13 14.74 -8.55
CA THR A 175 0.01 13.97 -8.07
C THR A 175 1.29 14.26 -8.85
N LEU A 176 2.43 14.18 -8.16
CA LEU A 176 3.79 14.19 -8.69
C LEU A 176 4.44 12.86 -8.29
N GLN A 177 4.24 11.82 -9.12
CA GLN A 177 4.60 10.44 -8.77
C GLN A 177 6.02 10.07 -9.20
N ALA A 178 6.73 9.39 -8.31
CA ALA A 178 8.08 8.89 -8.51
C ALA A 178 8.15 7.74 -9.53
N VAL A 179 9.27 7.60 -10.23
CA VAL A 179 9.48 6.58 -11.29
C VAL A 179 9.47 5.15 -10.77
N SER A 180 9.84 4.90 -9.51
CA SER A 180 9.84 3.55 -8.92
C SER A 180 8.45 2.91 -8.88
N GLY A 181 7.37 3.70 -8.90
CA GLY A 181 5.99 3.20 -9.01
C GLY A 181 5.71 2.41 -10.28
N ALA A 182 6.52 2.60 -11.33
CA ALA A 182 6.43 1.81 -12.56
C ALA A 182 7.27 0.51 -12.54
N GLY A 183 7.91 0.19 -11.40
CA GLY A 183 8.79 -0.97 -11.24
C GLY A 183 10.13 -0.83 -11.97
N TYR A 184 10.95 -1.90 -11.98
CA TYR A 184 12.29 -1.85 -12.59
C TYR A 184 12.31 -1.75 -14.12
N SER A 185 11.29 -2.16 -14.81
CA SER A 185 11.13 -1.95 -16.25
C SER A 185 10.60 -0.56 -16.62
N GLY A 186 10.06 0.12 -15.68
CA GLY A 186 9.59 1.48 -15.51
C GLY A 186 9.48 2.37 -16.75
N VAL A 187 9.65 3.65 -16.50
CA VAL A 187 9.72 4.68 -17.56
C VAL A 187 11.14 4.74 -18.11
N THR A 188 11.29 4.79 -19.43
CA THR A 188 12.62 4.89 -20.03
C THR A 188 13.28 6.22 -19.68
N SER A 189 14.60 6.25 -19.53
CA SER A 189 15.33 7.45 -19.13
C SER A 189 15.09 8.64 -20.07
N MET A 190 14.96 8.39 -21.37
CA MET A 190 14.72 9.44 -22.37
C MET A 190 13.30 10.02 -22.34
N GLU A 191 12.35 9.33 -21.71
CA GLU A 191 10.99 9.82 -21.55
C GLU A 191 10.82 10.69 -20.31
N ILE A 192 11.62 10.45 -19.26
CA ILE A 192 11.40 11.10 -17.97
C ILE A 192 12.50 12.10 -17.55
N ILE A 193 13.75 11.97 -18.06
CA ILE A 193 14.79 12.95 -17.73
C ILE A 193 14.45 14.28 -18.38
N ASP A 194 14.51 15.38 -17.61
CA ASP A 194 14.14 16.72 -18.04
C ASP A 194 12.67 16.83 -18.50
N ASN A 195 11.78 16.00 -17.93
CA ASN A 195 10.37 15.92 -18.36
C ASN A 195 9.43 15.61 -17.19
N ALA A 196 8.14 15.92 -17.36
CA ALA A 196 7.02 15.43 -16.59
C ALA A 196 5.98 14.84 -17.56
N ILE A 197 5.48 13.63 -17.27
CA ILE A 197 4.49 12.95 -18.10
C ILE A 197 3.13 13.11 -17.44
N PRO A 198 2.17 13.86 -18.04
CA PRO A 198 0.86 14.16 -17.42
C PRO A 198 -0.14 13.01 -17.63
N HIS A 199 0.29 11.78 -17.47
CA HIS A 199 -0.55 10.59 -17.61
C HIS A 199 0.09 9.36 -16.99
N ILE A 200 -0.68 8.64 -16.18
CA ILE A 200 -0.34 7.31 -15.67
C ILE A 200 -1.57 6.43 -15.85
N GLY A 201 -1.50 5.44 -16.73
CA GLY A 201 -2.67 4.65 -17.16
C GLY A 201 -3.51 4.07 -16.03
N GLY A 202 -4.76 4.53 -15.91
CA GLY A 202 -5.75 4.06 -14.93
C GLY A 202 -5.48 4.46 -13.48
N GLU A 203 -4.54 5.38 -13.24
CA GLU A 203 -4.19 5.79 -11.88
C GLU A 203 -5.26 6.69 -11.28
N GLU A 204 -5.80 7.63 -12.05
CA GLU A 204 -6.87 8.53 -11.64
C GLU A 204 -8.08 7.74 -11.13
N GLN A 205 -8.55 6.76 -11.92
CA GLN A 205 -9.69 5.93 -11.56
C GLN A 205 -9.48 5.16 -10.25
N LYS A 206 -8.26 4.68 -9.99
CA LYS A 206 -7.94 4.00 -8.71
C LYS A 206 -8.08 4.97 -7.54
N MET A 207 -7.48 6.15 -7.63
CA MET A 207 -7.57 7.16 -6.57
C MET A 207 -9.01 7.55 -6.28
N GLU A 208 -9.81 7.77 -7.33
CA GLU A 208 -11.22 8.19 -7.24
C GLU A 208 -12.14 7.11 -6.63
N THR A 209 -11.84 5.83 -6.87
CA THR A 209 -12.72 4.74 -6.43
C THR A 209 -12.25 4.02 -5.16
N GLU A 210 -10.94 3.82 -5.02
CA GLU A 210 -10.38 3.13 -3.85
C GLU A 210 -10.51 3.99 -2.58
N SER A 211 -10.29 5.32 -2.67
CA SER A 211 -10.46 6.23 -1.52
C SER A 211 -11.87 6.20 -0.94
N ARG A 212 -12.90 6.13 -1.79
CA ARG A 212 -14.29 6.02 -1.35
C ARG A 212 -14.61 4.69 -0.68
N LYS A 213 -13.92 3.59 -1.06
CA LYS A 213 -14.05 2.31 -0.36
C LYS A 213 -13.31 2.34 0.98
N LEU A 214 -12.09 2.92 1.01
CA LEU A 214 -11.27 3.00 2.21
C LEU A 214 -11.89 3.84 3.32
N LEU A 215 -12.55 4.96 2.96
CA LEU A 215 -13.28 5.83 3.88
C LEU A 215 -14.77 5.43 4.02
N GLY A 216 -15.17 4.31 3.44
CA GLY A 216 -16.52 3.77 3.57
C GLY A 216 -16.74 3.15 4.94
N THR A 217 -18.00 2.94 5.30
CA THR A 217 -18.41 2.34 6.57
C THR A 217 -18.76 0.87 6.37
N PHE A 218 -18.14 -0.02 7.12
CA PHE A 218 -18.52 -1.43 7.15
C PHE A 218 -19.75 -1.61 8.04
N ASP A 219 -20.85 -2.16 7.49
CA ASP A 219 -22.12 -2.35 8.19
C ASP A 219 -22.30 -3.75 8.79
N GLY A 220 -21.30 -4.60 8.67
CA GLY A 220 -21.32 -6.00 9.06
C GLY A 220 -21.62 -6.97 7.91
N ALA A 221 -21.88 -6.47 6.71
CA ALA A 221 -22.12 -7.27 5.51
C ALA A 221 -21.37 -6.75 4.28
N GLU A 222 -21.30 -5.45 4.11
CA GLU A 222 -20.62 -4.80 3.00
C GLU A 222 -20.04 -3.44 3.44
N VAL A 223 -19.22 -2.85 2.59
CA VAL A 223 -18.72 -1.49 2.79
C VAL A 223 -19.59 -0.51 2.00
N ASP A 224 -20.36 0.31 2.70
CA ASP A 224 -21.02 1.46 2.11
C ASP A 224 -19.98 2.53 1.81
N ARG A 225 -19.76 2.79 0.52
CA ARG A 225 -18.70 3.65 0.05
C ARG A 225 -18.95 5.10 0.42
N HIS A 226 -17.92 5.81 0.87
CA HIS A 226 -18.02 7.22 1.19
C HIS A 226 -18.62 8.05 0.04
N GLY A 227 -19.48 9.01 0.40
CA GLY A 227 -20.26 9.81 -0.54
C GLY A 227 -19.50 10.94 -1.22
N MET A 228 -18.26 11.26 -0.82
CA MET A 228 -17.47 12.35 -1.39
C MET A 228 -17.24 12.20 -2.89
N ASP A 229 -17.18 13.32 -3.60
CA ASP A 229 -16.69 13.36 -4.97
C ASP A 229 -15.16 13.47 -5.00
N VAL A 230 -14.50 12.70 -5.86
CA VAL A 230 -13.04 12.71 -6.01
C VAL A 230 -12.65 12.90 -7.46
N ALA A 231 -11.77 13.87 -7.72
CA ALA A 231 -11.19 14.10 -9.04
C ALA A 231 -9.65 14.11 -8.96
N ALA A 232 -9.00 13.23 -9.68
CA ALA A 232 -7.55 13.06 -9.69
C ALA A 232 -6.90 13.46 -11.02
N SER A 233 -5.67 13.98 -10.96
CA SER A 233 -4.80 14.23 -12.11
C SER A 233 -3.41 13.69 -11.81
N CYS A 234 -3.00 12.61 -12.49
CA CYS A 234 -1.80 11.87 -12.15
C CYS A 234 -0.65 12.15 -13.10
N ASN A 235 0.47 12.60 -12.53
CA ASN A 235 1.66 13.00 -13.26
C ASN A 235 2.88 12.18 -12.82
N ARG A 236 3.71 11.73 -13.76
CA ARG A 236 5.00 11.09 -13.48
C ARG A 236 6.13 12.11 -13.60
N ILE A 237 7.00 12.16 -12.57
CA ILE A 237 8.14 13.06 -12.53
C ILE A 237 9.47 12.31 -12.34
N ALA A 238 10.60 12.98 -12.60
CA ALA A 238 11.95 12.43 -12.49
C ALA A 238 12.45 12.31 -11.03
N THR A 239 11.59 11.85 -10.11
CA THR A 239 11.92 11.55 -8.71
C THR A 239 12.02 10.04 -8.54
N LEU A 240 13.03 9.53 -7.81
CA LEU A 240 13.22 8.10 -7.66
C LEU A 240 12.09 7.46 -6.83
N ASP A 241 11.90 7.91 -5.60
CA ASP A 241 10.90 7.45 -4.65
C ASP A 241 10.21 8.63 -3.97
N GLY A 242 8.98 8.41 -3.51
CA GLY A 242 8.11 9.37 -2.83
C GLY A 242 7.10 10.01 -3.79
N HIS A 243 5.82 9.73 -3.55
CA HIS A 243 4.71 10.37 -4.25
C HIS A 243 4.33 11.64 -3.49
N LEU A 244 4.43 12.80 -4.16
CA LEU A 244 3.99 14.08 -3.64
C LEU A 244 2.64 14.42 -4.29
N GLU A 245 1.68 14.84 -3.49
CA GLU A 245 0.32 15.11 -3.93
C GLU A 245 -0.14 16.46 -3.41
N ASN A 246 -0.74 17.26 -4.28
CA ASN A 246 -1.40 18.52 -3.92
C ASN A 246 -2.90 18.20 -3.79
N VAL A 247 -3.46 18.38 -2.61
CA VAL A 247 -4.82 18.02 -2.27
C VAL A 247 -5.62 19.28 -1.93
N TRP A 248 -6.82 19.37 -2.49
CA TRP A 248 -7.88 20.30 -2.09
C TRP A 248 -9.01 19.45 -1.52
N ALA A 249 -9.39 19.69 -0.28
CA ALA A 249 -10.43 18.98 0.42
C ALA A 249 -11.48 19.95 0.91
N ASP A 250 -12.69 19.84 0.37
CA ASP A 250 -13.86 20.60 0.83
C ASP A 250 -14.56 19.79 1.93
N THR A 251 -15.04 20.49 2.97
CA THR A 251 -15.61 19.88 4.16
C THR A 251 -17.06 20.34 4.39
N ALA A 252 -17.83 19.51 5.12
CA ALA A 252 -19.22 19.85 5.46
C ALA A 252 -19.30 20.93 6.55
N ASP A 253 -18.40 20.86 7.51
CA ASP A 253 -18.25 21.85 8.58
C ASP A 253 -17.12 22.82 8.26
N ASP A 254 -17.18 24.05 8.77
CA ASP A 254 -16.14 25.07 8.60
C ASP A 254 -14.81 24.57 9.20
N VAL A 255 -13.74 24.64 8.44
CA VAL A 255 -12.40 24.24 8.86
C VAL A 255 -11.40 25.38 8.69
N THR A 256 -10.56 25.60 9.71
CA THR A 256 -9.38 26.51 9.62
C THR A 256 -8.12 25.69 9.38
N VAL A 257 -7.06 26.31 8.86
CA VAL A 257 -5.75 25.64 8.71
C VAL A 257 -5.29 25.05 10.04
N ALA A 258 -5.34 25.81 11.12
CA ALA A 258 -4.89 25.30 12.44
C ALA A 258 -5.71 24.08 12.91
N ALA A 259 -7.02 24.07 12.70
CA ALA A 259 -7.86 22.95 13.08
C ALA A 259 -7.59 21.69 12.20
N ALA A 260 -7.28 21.89 10.92
CA ALA A 260 -6.87 20.80 10.03
C ALA A 260 -5.51 20.20 10.41
N GLU A 261 -4.54 21.06 10.75
CA GLU A 261 -3.22 20.66 11.26
C GLU A 261 -3.37 19.85 12.56
N ASP A 262 -4.13 20.35 13.54
CA ASP A 262 -4.40 19.67 14.82
C ASP A 262 -5.05 18.30 14.61
N ALA A 263 -6.03 18.19 13.71
CA ALA A 263 -6.70 16.94 13.39
C ALA A 263 -5.72 15.91 12.79
N MET A 264 -4.85 16.34 11.87
CA MET A 264 -3.85 15.48 11.25
C MET A 264 -2.73 15.07 12.22
N GLU A 265 -2.26 15.99 13.08
CA GLU A 265 -1.24 15.67 14.09
C GLU A 265 -1.73 14.69 15.17
N ALA A 266 -3.03 14.65 15.41
CA ALA A 266 -3.64 13.70 16.32
C ALA A 266 -3.68 12.25 15.78
N ALA A 267 -3.49 12.07 14.48
CA ALA A 267 -3.48 10.74 13.86
C ALA A 267 -2.21 9.96 14.21
N THR A 268 -2.37 8.88 14.94
CA THR A 268 -1.28 7.99 15.39
C THR A 268 -1.28 6.69 14.62
N GLY A 269 -0.18 5.95 14.67
CA GLY A 269 -0.15 4.54 14.30
C GLY A 269 -0.92 3.66 15.28
N ILE A 270 -0.90 2.38 15.01
CA ILE A 270 -1.49 1.32 15.84
C ILE A 270 -0.39 0.51 16.52
N ASP A 271 -0.71 -0.28 17.53
CA ASP A 271 0.27 -1.05 18.33
C ASP A 271 0.71 -2.34 17.59
N LEU A 272 1.34 -2.16 16.44
CA LEU A 272 1.91 -3.24 15.61
C LEU A 272 3.36 -2.89 15.20
N PRO A 273 4.25 -3.89 15.04
CA PRO A 273 5.70 -3.68 14.83
C PRO A 273 6.07 -2.76 13.66
N SER A 274 5.36 -2.85 12.54
CA SER A 274 5.63 -2.03 11.34
C SER A 274 4.83 -0.73 11.27
N SER A 275 3.95 -0.48 12.25
CA SER A 275 3.17 0.75 12.29
C SER A 275 4.07 1.94 12.67
N PRO A 276 3.87 3.12 12.05
CA PRO A 276 4.57 4.33 12.46
C PRO A 276 4.09 4.79 13.84
N GLU A 277 4.98 5.36 14.65
CA GLU A 277 4.57 6.00 15.90
C GLU A 277 3.62 7.18 15.63
N ARG A 278 3.96 7.99 14.62
CA ARG A 278 3.14 9.07 14.09
C ARG A 278 2.72 8.74 12.67
N LEU A 279 1.44 8.52 12.47
CA LEU A 279 0.91 8.25 11.14
C LEU A 279 1.11 9.45 10.21
N ILE A 280 0.80 10.65 10.71
CA ILE A 280 0.95 11.90 9.97
C ILE A 280 1.94 12.80 10.70
N ARG A 281 2.84 13.41 9.93
CA ARG A 281 3.73 14.47 10.38
C ARG A 281 3.45 15.75 9.64
N VAL A 282 3.01 16.78 10.36
CA VAL A 282 2.79 18.11 9.84
C VAL A 282 4.10 18.91 9.83
N PHE A 283 4.37 19.64 8.75
CA PHE A 283 5.51 20.51 8.56
C PHE A 283 5.06 21.98 8.46
N GLU A 284 5.66 22.84 9.28
CA GLU A 284 5.42 24.28 9.26
C GLU A 284 6.22 25.02 8.16
N GLU A 285 7.32 24.41 7.68
CA GLU A 285 8.15 25.02 6.66
C GLU A 285 7.39 25.09 5.33
N PRO A 286 7.37 26.24 4.67
CA PRO A 286 6.52 26.49 3.50
C PRO A 286 6.94 25.70 2.25
N ASP A 287 8.13 25.12 2.23
CA ASP A 287 8.69 24.30 1.15
C ASP A 287 8.70 22.80 1.47
N ARG A 288 7.99 22.36 2.50
CA ARG A 288 7.83 20.95 2.88
C ARG A 288 6.38 20.50 2.72
N PRO A 289 6.16 19.18 2.45
CA PRO A 289 7.13 18.11 2.33
C PRO A 289 7.84 18.05 0.96
N GLN A 290 9.05 17.46 0.94
CA GLN A 290 9.82 17.23 -0.27
C GLN A 290 10.22 15.75 -0.38
N PRO A 291 10.04 15.07 -1.55
CA PRO A 291 10.33 13.64 -1.70
C PRO A 291 11.76 13.24 -1.29
N ARG A 292 12.73 14.09 -1.60
CA ARG A 292 14.14 13.82 -1.26
C ARG A 292 14.42 13.87 0.25
N LEU A 293 13.71 14.71 0.99
CA LEU A 293 13.97 14.98 2.40
C LEU A 293 13.07 14.15 3.33
N ASP A 294 11.82 13.92 2.92
CA ASP A 294 10.76 13.52 3.84
C ASP A 294 10.18 12.11 3.58
N ARG A 295 10.47 11.50 2.43
CA ARG A 295 9.91 10.20 2.10
C ARG A 295 10.25 9.07 3.08
N ASN A 296 11.32 9.23 3.89
CA ASN A 296 11.78 8.21 4.83
C ASN A 296 11.35 8.47 6.28
N ILE A 297 10.45 9.42 6.55
CA ILE A 297 9.92 9.62 7.91
C ILE A 297 9.28 8.31 8.40
N GLU A 298 9.38 8.03 9.71
CA GLU A 298 8.85 6.80 10.30
C GLU A 298 9.28 5.53 9.50
N ASN A 299 10.55 5.45 9.11
CA ASN A 299 11.09 4.37 8.26
C ASN A 299 10.37 4.22 6.90
N GLY A 300 9.78 5.29 6.38
CA GLY A 300 9.00 5.29 5.14
C GLY A 300 7.53 4.87 5.31
N MET A 301 7.07 4.69 6.54
CA MET A 301 5.68 4.34 6.85
C MET A 301 4.80 5.54 7.23
N GLY A 302 5.39 6.68 7.55
CA GLY A 302 4.65 7.91 7.84
C GLY A 302 4.22 8.66 6.57
N VAL A 303 3.21 9.51 6.73
CA VAL A 303 2.74 10.49 5.73
C VAL A 303 3.17 11.89 6.17
N ALA A 304 3.96 12.58 5.36
CA ALA A 304 4.36 13.96 5.58
C ALA A 304 3.31 14.90 4.97
N VAL A 305 2.88 15.90 5.72
CA VAL A 305 1.87 16.89 5.27
C VAL A 305 2.37 18.30 5.54
N GLY A 306 2.02 19.26 4.70
CA GLY A 306 2.39 20.68 4.90
C GLY A 306 1.88 21.57 3.79
N GLY A 307 2.28 22.87 3.82
CA GLY A 307 1.89 23.85 2.82
C GLY A 307 0.40 24.17 2.82
N PHE A 308 -0.21 24.18 3.99
CA PHE A 308 -1.64 24.42 4.18
C PHE A 308 -2.08 25.80 3.73
N ARG A 309 -3.30 25.88 3.20
CA ARG A 309 -4.01 27.12 2.85
C ARG A 309 -5.51 26.93 3.04
N GLU A 310 -6.19 27.98 3.49
CA GLU A 310 -7.65 28.02 3.46
C GLU A 310 -8.14 28.12 2.02
N THR A 311 -9.24 27.47 1.72
CA THR A 311 -10.01 27.62 0.49
C THR A 311 -11.39 28.17 0.83
N THR A 312 -12.29 28.29 -0.14
CA THR A 312 -13.64 28.81 0.13
C THR A 312 -14.46 27.85 0.98
N ASP A 313 -14.31 26.55 0.73
CA ASP A 313 -15.17 25.53 1.31
C ASP A 313 -14.38 24.44 2.09
N GLY A 314 -13.08 24.70 2.34
CA GLY A 314 -12.23 23.70 3.02
C GLY A 314 -10.76 24.13 3.11
N VAL A 315 -9.85 23.19 2.90
CA VAL A 315 -8.39 23.40 2.96
C VAL A 315 -7.66 22.79 1.77
N GLN A 316 -6.54 23.42 1.41
CA GLN A 316 -5.55 22.85 0.49
C GLN A 316 -4.29 22.52 1.28
N PHE A 317 -3.69 21.36 0.99
CA PHE A 317 -2.41 20.92 1.58
C PHE A 317 -1.63 20.05 0.60
N ASN A 318 -0.38 19.76 0.95
CA ASN A 318 0.44 18.79 0.23
C ASN A 318 0.68 17.59 1.14
N CYS A 319 0.58 16.37 0.60
CA CYS A 319 0.97 15.16 1.31
C CYS A 319 2.01 14.36 0.52
N LEU A 320 2.80 13.56 1.23
CA LEU A 320 3.90 12.78 0.68
C LEU A 320 4.07 11.49 1.46
N ALA A 321 4.16 10.36 0.76
CA ALA A 321 4.59 9.11 1.35
C ALA A 321 5.60 8.36 0.46
N HIS A 322 6.31 7.41 1.06
CA HIS A 322 7.23 6.54 0.32
C HIS A 322 6.45 5.45 -0.41
N ASN A 323 6.34 5.56 -1.72
CA ASN A 323 5.48 4.74 -2.57
C ASN A 323 5.81 3.24 -2.61
N THR A 324 7.03 2.82 -2.28
CA THR A 324 7.40 1.39 -2.22
C THR A 324 7.44 0.84 -0.78
N MET A 325 7.40 1.70 0.23
CA MET A 325 7.27 1.34 1.65
C MET A 325 5.80 1.49 2.07
N ARG A 326 5.35 2.67 2.46
CA ARG A 326 3.93 2.93 2.80
C ARG A 326 2.99 2.55 1.66
N GLY A 327 3.38 2.83 0.40
CA GLY A 327 2.58 2.57 -0.80
C GLY A 327 2.55 1.12 -1.25
N ALA A 328 3.35 0.20 -0.65
CA ALA A 328 3.42 -1.19 -1.10
C ALA A 328 3.92 -2.15 -0.02
N ALA A 329 5.25 -2.39 0.06
CA ALA A 329 5.81 -3.48 0.86
C ALA A 329 5.55 -3.32 2.36
N GLY A 330 5.76 -2.14 2.92
CA GLY A 330 5.55 -1.87 4.34
C GLY A 330 4.09 -2.02 4.74
N ALA A 331 3.16 -1.47 3.94
CA ALA A 331 1.73 -1.64 4.18
C ALA A 331 1.28 -3.11 4.06
N SER A 332 1.88 -3.89 3.14
CA SER A 332 1.60 -5.34 3.08
C SER A 332 2.03 -6.07 4.35
N VAL A 333 3.22 -5.72 4.89
CA VAL A 333 3.70 -6.31 6.14
C VAL A 333 2.79 -5.93 7.30
N LEU A 334 2.42 -4.65 7.42
CA LEU A 334 1.48 -4.16 8.44
C LEU A 334 0.11 -4.83 8.35
N ASN A 335 -0.40 -5.08 7.13
CA ASN A 335 -1.61 -5.86 6.92
C ASN A 335 -1.44 -7.33 7.36
N GLY A 336 -0.26 -7.91 7.19
CA GLY A 336 0.07 -9.24 7.71
C GLY A 336 0.09 -9.29 9.23
N GLU A 337 0.60 -8.25 9.88
CA GLU A 337 0.59 -8.09 11.34
C GLU A 337 -0.84 -7.94 11.88
N LEU A 338 -1.69 -7.16 11.20
CA LEU A 338 -3.10 -7.03 11.55
C LEU A 338 -3.84 -8.38 11.46
N LEU A 339 -3.58 -9.17 10.41
CA LEU A 339 -4.12 -10.53 10.28
C LEU A 339 -3.71 -11.44 11.43
N LEU A 340 -2.48 -11.29 11.93
CA LEU A 340 -1.99 -12.06 13.08
C LEU A 340 -2.65 -11.59 14.38
N GLU A 341 -2.77 -10.30 14.60
CA GLU A 341 -3.39 -9.72 15.82
C GLU A 341 -4.87 -10.10 15.93
N ASP A 342 -5.60 -10.09 14.80
CA ASP A 342 -7.03 -10.43 14.75
C ASP A 342 -7.29 -11.95 14.69
N GLY A 343 -6.22 -12.79 14.70
CA GLY A 343 -6.33 -14.24 14.84
C GLY A 343 -6.72 -14.99 13.56
N TYR A 344 -6.46 -14.40 12.39
CA TYR A 344 -6.62 -15.07 11.09
C TYR A 344 -5.43 -15.98 10.73
N LEU A 345 -4.28 -15.80 11.41
CA LEU A 345 -3.02 -16.55 11.22
C LEU A 345 -2.66 -17.41 12.42
#